data_23992df1f1aea901fce527b22d0f71f6
#
_entry.id   23992df1f1aea901fce527b22d0f71f6
#
_cell.length_a   1.000
_cell.length_b   1.000
_cell.length_c   1.000
_cell.angle_alpha   90.00
_cell.angle_beta   90.00
_cell.angle_gamma   90.00
#
_symmetry.space_group_name_H-M   'P 1'
#
loop_
_entity.id
_entity.type
_entity.pdbx_description
1 polymer ?
#
loop_
_entity_poly.entity_id
_entity_poly.type
_entity_poly.pdbx_seq_one_letter_code
_entity_poly.pdbx_strand_id
1 'polypeptide(L)'
;FLSDMSSLDQIASLLSKQYTVVQVDLPGFGQSVEENHLQYESIDEIAHALDDIRKHLSIEQWIVFGYSMGGRVALSYAMNDDNRSIKGLILESSHAGIQDNYNRLERQKIDEERGRNAIEKGIESFVADWESLPLFQSQYENCSVDQLEQQRHNRLAQGVTGLNYALVHYGSGVMPSYMDRLNMLDYPVVLINGSLDKKFVQIHERMAQYLKYCTVHTVENVGHSIHMECREKFDTILLDSIKAINQWKIT
;
A
#
# COMPACT_ATOMS: atom_id res chain seq x y z
N PHE A 1 1.90 -6.30 0.51
CA PHE A 1 2.10 -7.59 -0.17
C PHE A 1 2.58 -8.62 0.83
N LEU A 2 2.11 -9.87 0.73
CA LEU A 2 2.37 -10.93 1.71
C LEU A 2 1.95 -10.57 3.15
N SER A 3 0.85 -9.91 3.29
CA SER A 3 0.25 -9.62 4.60
C SER A 3 -1.24 -9.39 4.45
N ASP A 4 -1.94 -9.48 5.54
CA ASP A 4 -3.35 -9.21 5.69
C ASP A 4 -3.59 -7.96 6.57
N MET A 5 -4.84 -7.66 6.84
CA MET A 5 -5.23 -6.49 7.64
C MET A 5 -4.62 -6.50 9.05
N SER A 6 -4.28 -7.67 9.62
CA SER A 6 -3.70 -7.75 10.97
C SER A 6 -2.35 -7.02 11.09
N SER A 7 -1.63 -6.87 9.97
CA SER A 7 -0.38 -6.09 9.92
C SER A 7 -0.57 -4.62 10.29
N LEU A 8 -1.80 -4.11 10.21
CA LEU A 8 -2.17 -2.72 10.52
C LEU A 8 -3.03 -2.60 11.79
N ASP A 9 -3.22 -3.67 12.57
CA ASP A 9 -4.06 -3.69 13.77
C ASP A 9 -3.67 -2.64 14.81
N GLN A 10 -2.37 -2.39 14.95
CA GLN A 10 -1.90 -1.37 15.87
C GLN A 10 -2.30 0.04 15.41
N ILE A 11 -2.27 0.31 14.10
CA ILE A 11 -2.74 1.57 13.52
C ILE A 11 -4.25 1.70 13.71
N ALA A 12 -4.99 0.63 13.41
CA ALA A 12 -6.43 0.59 13.61
C ALA A 12 -6.81 0.81 15.08
N SER A 13 -6.10 0.18 16.00
CA SER A 13 -6.31 0.37 17.45
C SER A 13 -6.01 1.81 17.91
N LEU A 14 -4.99 2.45 17.36
CA LEU A 14 -4.69 3.84 17.63
C LEU A 14 -5.83 4.75 17.17
N LEU A 15 -6.27 4.58 15.92
CA LEU A 15 -7.25 5.45 15.28
C LEU A 15 -8.67 5.20 15.79
N SER A 16 -9.02 3.98 16.16
CA SER A 16 -10.38 3.61 16.63
C SER A 16 -10.81 4.33 17.91
N LYS A 17 -9.87 4.96 18.62
CA LYS A 17 -10.17 5.81 19.77
C LYS A 17 -10.94 7.08 19.40
N GLN A 18 -10.85 7.51 18.14
CA GLN A 18 -11.42 8.79 17.67
C GLN A 18 -12.18 8.66 16.35
N TYR A 19 -11.97 7.59 15.58
CA TYR A 19 -12.51 7.41 14.23
C TYR A 19 -13.11 6.02 14.08
N THR A 20 -14.06 5.88 13.16
CA THR A 20 -14.43 4.57 12.61
C THR A 20 -13.32 4.14 11.65
N VAL A 21 -12.76 2.97 11.86
CA VAL A 21 -11.68 2.42 11.05
C VAL A 21 -12.19 1.21 10.28
N VAL A 22 -11.95 1.19 8.98
CA VAL A 22 -12.24 0.05 8.11
C VAL A 22 -10.92 -0.52 7.61
N GLN A 23 -10.66 -1.78 7.94
CA GLN A 23 -9.51 -2.53 7.42
C GLN A 23 -9.99 -3.50 6.35
N VAL A 24 -9.21 -3.67 5.30
CA VAL A 24 -9.58 -4.51 4.15
C VAL A 24 -8.43 -5.46 3.82
N ASP A 25 -8.74 -6.75 3.71
CA ASP A 25 -7.86 -7.72 3.08
C ASP A 25 -8.00 -7.61 1.56
N LEU A 26 -6.89 -7.37 0.88
CA LEU A 26 -6.88 -7.33 -0.58
C LEU A 26 -7.06 -8.73 -1.17
N PRO A 27 -7.66 -8.87 -2.37
CA PRO A 27 -7.86 -10.17 -3.01
C PRO A 27 -6.58 -11.01 -3.07
N GLY A 28 -6.66 -12.22 -2.54
CA GLY A 28 -5.55 -13.16 -2.46
C GLY A 28 -4.81 -13.17 -1.11
N PHE A 29 -5.21 -12.33 -0.14
CA PHE A 29 -4.60 -12.27 1.19
C PHE A 29 -5.63 -12.33 2.30
N GLY A 30 -5.18 -12.78 3.49
CA GLY A 30 -6.01 -12.85 4.69
C GLY A 30 -7.29 -13.65 4.49
N GLN A 31 -8.44 -13.03 4.73
CA GLN A 31 -9.75 -13.64 4.53
C GLN A 31 -10.28 -13.54 3.08
N SER A 32 -9.59 -12.80 2.21
CA SER A 32 -9.96 -12.61 0.80
C SER A 32 -9.23 -13.59 -0.13
N VAL A 33 -9.11 -14.88 0.27
CA VAL A 33 -8.37 -15.93 -0.44
C VAL A 33 -9.25 -16.91 -1.22
N GLU A 34 -10.57 -16.91 -1.02
CA GLU A 34 -11.49 -17.81 -1.72
C GLU A 34 -11.60 -17.47 -3.20
N GLU A 35 -11.92 -18.47 -4.05
CA GLU A 35 -11.99 -18.29 -5.51
C GLU A 35 -12.95 -17.17 -5.93
N ASN A 36 -14.06 -16.99 -5.23
CA ASN A 36 -15.01 -15.90 -5.46
C ASN A 36 -14.45 -14.51 -5.16
N HIS A 37 -13.33 -14.40 -4.44
CA HIS A 37 -12.61 -13.15 -4.19
C HIS A 37 -11.49 -12.91 -5.21
N LEU A 38 -11.12 -13.92 -6.03
CA LEU A 38 -10.07 -13.87 -7.04
C LEU A 38 -10.68 -13.65 -8.44
N GLN A 39 -11.60 -12.69 -8.57
CA GLN A 39 -12.34 -12.43 -9.79
C GLN A 39 -11.98 -11.10 -10.47
N TYR A 40 -11.16 -10.28 -9.82
CA TYR A 40 -10.77 -8.97 -10.36
C TYR A 40 -9.59 -9.12 -11.32
N GLU A 41 -9.70 -8.55 -12.51
CA GLU A 41 -8.67 -8.65 -13.56
C GLU A 41 -7.70 -7.46 -13.52
N SER A 42 -7.98 -6.45 -12.72
CA SER A 42 -7.14 -5.25 -12.64
C SER A 42 -7.19 -4.58 -11.28
N ILE A 43 -6.21 -3.72 -11.01
CA ILE A 43 -6.17 -2.88 -9.82
C ILE A 43 -7.36 -1.89 -9.79
N ASP A 44 -7.85 -1.46 -10.96
CA ASP A 44 -8.98 -0.53 -11.04
C ASP A 44 -10.30 -1.21 -10.66
N GLU A 45 -10.48 -2.50 -10.98
CA GLU A 45 -11.64 -3.26 -10.52
C GLU A 45 -11.63 -3.46 -9.00
N ILE A 46 -10.45 -3.69 -8.40
CA ILE A 46 -10.31 -3.73 -6.93
C ILE A 46 -10.64 -2.37 -6.33
N ALA A 47 -10.25 -1.28 -6.98
CA ALA A 47 -10.60 0.07 -6.58
C ALA A 47 -12.13 0.29 -6.56
N HIS A 48 -12.85 -0.18 -7.57
CA HIS A 48 -14.31 -0.13 -7.59
C HIS A 48 -14.94 -0.95 -6.46
N ALA A 49 -14.39 -2.13 -6.15
CA ALA A 49 -14.85 -2.93 -5.02
C ALA A 49 -14.68 -2.22 -3.66
N LEU A 50 -13.63 -1.40 -3.49
CA LEU A 50 -13.50 -0.55 -2.30
C LEU A 50 -14.60 0.51 -2.20
N ASP A 51 -15.03 1.10 -3.33
CA ASP A 51 -16.15 2.04 -3.32
C ASP A 51 -17.49 1.35 -2.97
N ASP A 52 -17.66 0.10 -3.41
CA ASP A 52 -18.83 -0.70 -3.04
C ASP A 52 -18.86 -1.03 -1.54
N ILE A 53 -17.70 -1.34 -0.93
CA ILE A 53 -17.57 -1.50 0.53
C ILE A 53 -17.96 -0.19 1.23
N ARG A 54 -17.44 0.95 0.79
CA ARG A 54 -17.78 2.27 1.34
C ARG A 54 -19.29 2.53 1.31
N LYS A 55 -19.92 2.29 0.16
CA LYS A 55 -21.37 2.45 -0.04
C LYS A 55 -22.16 1.52 0.86
N HIS A 56 -21.77 0.25 0.94
CA HIS A 56 -22.41 -0.75 1.80
C HIS A 56 -22.39 -0.32 3.28
N LEU A 57 -21.27 0.27 3.71
CA LEU A 57 -21.12 0.81 5.06
C LEU A 57 -21.77 2.19 5.26
N SER A 58 -22.41 2.74 4.21
CA SER A 58 -23.03 4.07 4.23
C SER A 58 -22.06 5.20 4.64
N ILE A 59 -20.80 5.09 4.24
CA ILE A 59 -19.78 6.12 4.48
C ILE A 59 -19.84 7.14 3.34
N GLU A 60 -20.13 8.40 3.64
CA GLU A 60 -20.12 9.47 2.64
C GLU A 60 -18.71 9.80 2.17
N GLN A 61 -17.82 10.08 3.11
CA GLN A 61 -16.43 10.40 2.85
C GLN A 61 -15.50 9.72 3.84
N TRP A 62 -14.32 9.35 3.37
CA TRP A 62 -13.27 8.79 4.21
C TRP A 62 -11.89 9.34 3.86
N ILE A 63 -10.92 9.12 4.75
CA ILE A 63 -9.50 9.29 4.48
C ILE A 63 -8.97 7.88 4.18
N VAL A 64 -8.25 7.74 3.09
CA VAL A 64 -7.70 6.45 2.67
C VAL A 64 -6.21 6.40 3.00
N PHE A 65 -5.79 5.35 3.69
CA PHE A 65 -4.39 5.03 3.97
C PHE A 65 -3.99 3.76 3.22
N GLY A 66 -2.80 3.76 2.65
CA GLY A 66 -2.26 2.56 2.04
C GLY A 66 -0.74 2.48 2.13
N TYR A 67 -0.24 1.29 2.49
CA TYR A 67 1.17 0.95 2.54
C TYR A 67 1.57 0.11 1.32
N SER A 68 2.64 0.48 0.63
CA SER A 68 3.28 -0.27 -0.47
C SER A 68 2.25 -0.72 -1.54
N MET A 69 1.92 -2.01 -1.63
CA MET A 69 0.87 -2.53 -2.52
C MET A 69 -0.50 -1.94 -2.18
N GLY A 70 -0.87 -1.87 -0.90
CA GLY A 70 -2.10 -1.23 -0.44
C GLY A 70 -2.16 0.24 -0.84
N GLY A 71 -1.03 0.95 -0.85
CA GLY A 71 -0.94 2.33 -1.32
C GLY A 71 -1.19 2.46 -2.83
N ARG A 72 -0.78 1.47 -3.63
CA ARG A 72 -1.10 1.43 -5.07
C ARG A 72 -2.60 1.25 -5.32
N VAL A 73 -3.23 0.35 -4.56
CA VAL A 73 -4.68 0.15 -4.62
C VAL A 73 -5.43 1.39 -4.13
N ALA A 74 -4.98 2.02 -3.04
CA ALA A 74 -5.54 3.28 -2.55
C ALA A 74 -5.43 4.41 -3.58
N LEU A 75 -4.30 4.50 -4.30
CA LEU A 75 -4.13 5.47 -5.37
C LEU A 75 -5.00 5.16 -6.58
N SER A 76 -5.12 3.89 -6.99
CA SER A 76 -6.05 3.48 -8.05
C SER A 76 -7.48 3.87 -7.68
N TYR A 77 -7.89 3.62 -6.44
CA TYR A 77 -9.19 4.06 -5.96
C TYR A 77 -9.35 5.59 -6.05
N ALA A 78 -8.33 6.34 -5.65
CA ALA A 78 -8.34 7.81 -5.75
C ALA A 78 -8.47 8.31 -7.20
N MET A 79 -7.88 7.60 -8.17
CA MET A 79 -7.97 7.94 -9.59
C MET A 79 -9.32 7.59 -10.25
N ASN A 80 -10.10 6.72 -9.63
CA ASN A 80 -11.39 6.23 -10.10
C ASN A 80 -12.55 6.70 -9.18
N ASP A 81 -12.30 7.65 -8.26
CA ASP A 81 -13.32 8.17 -7.33
C ASP A 81 -14.20 9.26 -8.00
N ASP A 82 -15.13 8.82 -8.83
CA ASP A 82 -16.09 9.71 -9.47
C ASP A 82 -17.07 10.38 -8.48
N ASN A 83 -17.21 9.81 -7.27
CA ASN A 83 -18.16 10.26 -6.25
C ASN A 83 -17.58 11.33 -5.30
N ARG A 84 -16.29 11.68 -5.44
CA ARG A 84 -15.57 12.58 -4.51
C ARG A 84 -15.70 12.13 -3.06
N SER A 85 -15.59 10.83 -2.86
CA SER A 85 -15.73 10.19 -1.56
C SER A 85 -14.46 10.24 -0.73
N ILE A 86 -13.31 10.58 -1.34
CA ILE A 86 -12.03 10.69 -0.66
C ILE A 86 -11.81 12.13 -0.19
N LYS A 87 -11.63 12.28 1.11
CA LYS A 87 -11.31 13.55 1.78
C LYS A 87 -9.81 13.82 1.83
N GLY A 88 -9.01 12.77 1.80
CA GLY A 88 -7.56 12.83 1.79
C GLY A 88 -6.94 11.44 1.61
N LEU A 89 -5.73 11.42 1.08
CA LEU A 89 -4.98 10.20 0.77
C LEU A 89 -3.64 10.20 1.50
N ILE A 90 -3.32 9.12 2.17
CA ILE A 90 -2.04 8.93 2.87
C ILE A 90 -1.37 7.69 2.30
N LEU A 91 -0.18 7.84 1.72
CA LEU A 91 0.56 6.78 1.05
C LEU A 91 1.90 6.57 1.72
N GLU A 92 2.11 5.39 2.27
CA GLU A 92 3.39 4.95 2.82
C GLU A 92 4.12 4.08 1.81
N SER A 93 5.34 4.51 1.42
CA SER A 93 6.26 3.73 0.55
C SER A 93 5.57 3.16 -0.69
N SER A 94 4.79 3.97 -1.39
CA SER A 94 4.01 3.57 -2.56
C SER A 94 4.37 4.38 -3.81
N HIS A 95 3.87 3.99 -4.97
CA HIS A 95 4.15 4.65 -6.24
C HIS A 95 2.92 4.74 -7.14
N ALA A 96 2.97 5.67 -8.10
CA ALA A 96 1.88 5.94 -9.06
C ALA A 96 1.97 5.11 -10.36
N GLY A 97 2.57 3.93 -10.30
CA GLY A 97 2.79 3.09 -11.49
C GLY A 97 4.12 3.37 -12.19
N ILE A 98 4.46 2.57 -13.19
CA ILE A 98 5.69 2.67 -13.97
C ILE A 98 5.34 3.33 -15.31
N GLN A 99 5.85 4.54 -15.55
CA GLN A 99 5.55 5.32 -16.77
C GLN A 99 6.24 4.73 -18.02
N ASP A 100 7.51 4.36 -17.88
CA ASP A 100 8.26 3.78 -19.00
C ASP A 100 7.74 2.40 -19.34
N ASN A 101 7.30 2.21 -20.59
CA ASN A 101 6.66 1.00 -21.04
C ASN A 101 7.61 -0.21 -21.04
N TYR A 102 8.89 0.00 -21.36
CA TYR A 102 9.89 -1.07 -21.33
C TYR A 102 10.09 -1.57 -19.90
N ASN A 103 10.34 -0.66 -18.97
CA ASN A 103 10.51 -0.98 -17.54
C ASN A 103 9.25 -1.62 -16.94
N ARG A 104 8.07 -1.21 -17.37
CA ARG A 104 6.80 -1.78 -16.95
C ARG A 104 6.65 -3.23 -17.42
N LEU A 105 6.95 -3.52 -18.68
CA LEU A 105 6.90 -4.89 -19.23
C LEU A 105 7.96 -5.80 -18.59
N GLU A 106 9.17 -5.29 -18.37
CA GLU A 106 10.20 -6.06 -17.65
C GLU A 106 9.77 -6.36 -16.22
N ARG A 107 9.14 -5.40 -15.53
CA ARG A 107 8.59 -5.64 -14.22
C ARG A 107 7.45 -6.67 -14.23
N GLN A 108 6.59 -6.66 -15.23
CA GLN A 108 5.54 -7.65 -15.39
C GLN A 108 6.12 -9.07 -15.52
N LYS A 109 7.14 -9.26 -16.34
CA LYS A 109 7.83 -10.56 -16.47
C LYS A 109 8.42 -11.04 -15.15
N ILE A 110 9.06 -10.12 -14.39
CA ILE A 110 9.61 -10.43 -13.08
C ILE A 110 8.51 -10.84 -12.09
N ASP A 111 7.37 -10.14 -12.08
CA ASP A 111 6.26 -10.44 -11.21
C ASP A 111 5.60 -11.78 -11.58
N GLU A 112 5.42 -12.08 -12.85
CA GLU A 112 4.93 -13.38 -13.36
C GLU A 112 5.89 -14.53 -13.00
N GLU A 113 7.20 -14.35 -13.15
CA GLU A 113 8.19 -15.35 -12.79
C GLU A 113 8.19 -15.61 -11.26
N ARG A 114 8.09 -14.56 -10.46
CA ARG A 114 7.94 -14.68 -9.01
C ARG A 114 6.72 -15.48 -8.61
N GLY A 115 5.58 -15.22 -9.27
CA GLY A 115 4.33 -15.95 -9.03
C GLY A 115 4.47 -17.44 -9.37
N ARG A 116 5.05 -17.77 -10.54
CA ARG A 116 5.33 -19.16 -10.92
C ARG A 116 6.26 -19.86 -9.94
N ASN A 117 7.36 -19.19 -9.57
CA ASN A 117 8.32 -19.74 -8.60
C ASN A 117 7.68 -20.00 -7.23
N ALA A 118 6.75 -19.14 -6.79
CA ALA A 118 6.01 -19.36 -5.55
C ALA A 118 5.13 -20.61 -5.61
N ILE A 119 4.45 -20.84 -6.73
CA ILE A 119 3.63 -22.04 -6.94
C ILE A 119 4.51 -23.30 -6.98
N GLU A 120 5.65 -23.25 -7.65
CA GLU A 120 6.53 -24.40 -7.83
C GLU A 120 7.32 -24.78 -6.58
N LYS A 121 7.81 -23.77 -5.82
CA LYS A 121 8.73 -23.96 -4.69
C LYS A 121 8.07 -23.82 -3.31
N GLY A 122 6.82 -23.35 -3.27
CA GLY A 122 6.08 -23.13 -2.04
C GLY A 122 6.35 -21.79 -1.35
N ILE A 123 5.52 -21.52 -0.34
CA ILE A 123 5.52 -20.23 0.38
C ILE A 123 6.80 -20.00 1.19
N GLU A 124 7.37 -21.05 1.78
CA GLU A 124 8.57 -20.94 2.61
C GLU A 124 9.75 -20.45 1.79
N SER A 125 9.96 -21.01 0.59
CA SER A 125 11.02 -20.59 -0.33
C SER A 125 10.82 -19.17 -0.77
N PHE A 126 9.57 -18.81 -1.14
CA PHE A 126 9.26 -17.46 -1.57
C PHE A 126 9.50 -16.43 -0.46
N VAL A 127 9.06 -16.70 0.76
CA VAL A 127 9.23 -15.80 1.91
C VAL A 127 10.71 -15.61 2.23
N ALA A 128 11.53 -16.66 2.18
CA ALA A 128 12.96 -16.56 2.40
C ALA A 128 13.64 -15.65 1.37
N ASP A 129 13.32 -15.83 0.08
CA ASP A 129 13.83 -14.97 -1.00
C ASP A 129 13.34 -13.53 -0.86
N TRP A 130 12.07 -13.34 -0.49
CA TRP A 130 11.45 -12.04 -0.32
C TRP A 130 12.10 -11.24 0.83
N GLU A 131 12.31 -11.87 1.98
CA GLU A 131 12.93 -11.25 3.15
C GLU A 131 14.40 -10.88 2.94
N SER A 132 15.09 -11.58 2.02
CA SER A 132 16.47 -11.28 1.65
C SER A 132 16.63 -10.01 0.80
N LEU A 133 15.53 -9.44 0.29
CA LEU A 133 15.60 -8.25 -0.54
C LEU A 133 16.19 -7.05 0.23
N PRO A 134 17.02 -6.23 -0.42
CA PRO A 134 17.60 -5.02 0.20
C PRO A 134 16.57 -4.07 0.79
N LEU A 135 15.34 -4.14 0.29
CA LEU A 135 14.20 -3.35 0.75
C LEU A 135 13.87 -3.53 2.24
N PHE A 136 14.20 -4.69 2.81
CA PHE A 136 13.90 -5.04 4.20
C PHE A 136 15.13 -5.07 5.10
N GLN A 137 16.29 -4.70 4.57
CA GLN A 137 17.55 -4.76 5.33
C GLN A 137 17.50 -3.94 6.63
N SER A 138 16.90 -2.75 6.59
CA SER A 138 16.77 -1.86 7.75
C SER A 138 15.90 -2.42 8.87
N GLN A 139 14.99 -3.34 8.56
CA GLN A 139 14.13 -3.97 9.57
C GLN A 139 14.94 -4.77 10.59
N TYR A 140 16.05 -5.40 10.17
CA TYR A 140 16.93 -6.15 11.09
C TYR A 140 17.62 -5.27 12.12
N GLU A 141 17.77 -3.97 11.85
CA GLU A 141 18.36 -3.00 12.77
C GLU A 141 17.29 -2.27 13.61
N ASN A 142 16.11 -2.03 13.02
CA ASN A 142 15.09 -1.16 13.59
C ASN A 142 13.94 -1.90 14.28
N CYS A 143 13.76 -3.20 14.03
CA CYS A 143 12.68 -3.98 14.60
C CYS A 143 13.19 -4.98 15.64
N SER A 144 12.36 -5.30 16.63
CA SER A 144 12.64 -6.37 17.56
C SER A 144 12.54 -7.75 16.88
N VAL A 145 13.17 -8.75 17.48
CA VAL A 145 13.08 -10.15 17.02
C VAL A 145 11.62 -10.60 16.96
N ASP A 146 10.84 -10.30 17.99
CA ASP A 146 9.42 -10.68 18.06
C ASP A 146 8.60 -10.05 16.91
N GLN A 147 8.89 -8.79 16.53
CA GLN A 147 8.23 -8.14 15.39
C GLN A 147 8.58 -8.83 14.06
N LEU A 148 9.84 -9.19 13.87
CA LEU A 148 10.29 -9.89 12.66
C LEU A 148 9.71 -11.31 12.59
N GLU A 149 9.68 -12.03 13.70
CA GLU A 149 9.05 -13.38 13.77
C GLU A 149 7.55 -13.32 13.51
N GLN A 150 6.85 -12.34 14.08
CA GLN A 150 5.43 -12.15 13.81
C GLN A 150 5.17 -11.79 12.34
N GLN A 151 5.98 -10.91 11.75
CA GLN A 151 5.88 -10.58 10.33
C GLN A 151 6.12 -11.80 9.45
N ARG A 152 7.14 -12.59 9.76
CA ARG A 152 7.43 -13.83 9.04
C ARG A 152 6.30 -14.85 9.18
N HIS A 153 5.75 -15.01 10.38
CA HIS A 153 4.58 -15.87 10.61
C HIS A 153 3.41 -15.47 9.73
N ASN A 154 3.07 -14.18 9.70
CA ASN A 154 2.00 -13.64 8.88
C ASN A 154 2.24 -13.87 7.38
N ARG A 155 3.48 -13.70 6.91
CA ARG A 155 3.87 -13.99 5.52
C ARG A 155 3.70 -15.46 5.15
N LEU A 156 4.12 -16.36 6.01
CA LEU A 156 4.01 -17.80 5.81
C LEU A 156 2.57 -18.31 5.85
N ALA A 157 1.67 -17.58 6.51
CA ALA A 157 0.24 -17.88 6.54
C ALA A 157 -0.48 -17.54 5.23
N GLN A 158 0.16 -16.79 4.32
CA GLN A 158 -0.44 -16.43 3.04
C GLN A 158 -0.33 -17.58 2.02
N GLY A 159 -1.34 -17.71 1.15
CA GLY A 159 -1.37 -18.76 0.13
C GLY A 159 -0.62 -18.38 -1.15
N VAL A 160 0.09 -19.33 -1.76
CA VAL A 160 0.81 -19.10 -3.03
C VAL A 160 -0.13 -18.76 -4.19
N THR A 161 -1.36 -19.28 -4.19
CA THR A 161 -2.38 -18.94 -5.21
C THR A 161 -2.75 -17.46 -5.15
N GLY A 162 -3.07 -16.94 -3.96
CA GLY A 162 -3.39 -15.54 -3.77
C GLY A 162 -2.20 -14.62 -4.06
N LEU A 163 -0.99 -15.05 -3.67
CA LEU A 163 0.25 -14.34 -3.99
C LEU A 163 0.46 -14.24 -5.50
N ASN A 164 0.35 -15.34 -6.23
CA ASN A 164 0.47 -15.34 -7.70
C ASN A 164 -0.60 -14.47 -8.35
N TYR A 165 -1.85 -14.60 -7.91
CA TYR A 165 -2.94 -13.77 -8.37
C TYR A 165 -2.63 -12.28 -8.20
N ALA A 166 -2.18 -11.86 -7.02
CA ALA A 166 -1.84 -10.47 -6.75
C ALA A 166 -0.74 -9.93 -7.68
N LEU A 167 0.30 -10.72 -7.96
CA LEU A 167 1.39 -10.34 -8.84
C LEU A 167 0.92 -10.20 -10.30
N VAL A 168 0.04 -11.08 -10.76
CA VAL A 168 -0.45 -11.13 -12.16
C VAL A 168 -1.51 -10.06 -12.42
N HIS A 169 -2.45 -9.81 -11.51
CA HIS A 169 -3.61 -8.95 -11.77
C HIS A 169 -3.47 -7.52 -11.26
N TYR A 170 -2.72 -7.29 -10.17
CA TYR A 170 -2.50 -5.95 -9.61
C TYR A 170 -1.08 -5.71 -9.09
N GLY A 171 -0.10 -6.46 -9.64
CA GLY A 171 1.32 -6.22 -9.47
C GLY A 171 1.75 -4.87 -10.04
N SER A 172 2.99 -4.45 -9.74
CA SER A 172 3.52 -3.17 -10.23
C SER A 172 3.67 -3.11 -11.75
N GLY A 173 3.88 -4.28 -12.39
CA GLY A 173 4.08 -4.39 -13.84
C GLY A 173 2.78 -4.28 -14.64
N VAL A 174 1.64 -4.63 -14.05
CA VAL A 174 0.34 -4.59 -14.74
C VAL A 174 -0.49 -3.35 -14.40
N MET A 175 -0.22 -2.68 -13.26
CA MET A 175 -0.95 -1.46 -12.93
C MET A 175 -0.65 -0.34 -13.95
N PRO A 176 -1.67 0.46 -14.34
CA PRO A 176 -1.43 1.64 -15.16
C PRO A 176 -0.59 2.70 -14.43
N SER A 177 0.08 3.58 -15.18
CA SER A 177 0.71 4.75 -14.57
C SER A 177 -0.29 5.88 -14.38
N TYR A 178 -0.40 6.36 -13.16
CA TYR A 178 -1.23 7.52 -12.81
C TYR A 178 -0.43 8.83 -12.69
N MET A 179 0.88 8.81 -12.96
CA MET A 179 1.76 9.98 -12.76
C MET A 179 1.20 11.25 -13.41
N ASP A 180 0.78 11.16 -14.67
CA ASP A 180 0.31 12.34 -15.43
C ASP A 180 -1.12 12.78 -15.02
N ARG A 181 -1.78 12.00 -14.15
CA ARG A 181 -3.13 12.27 -13.63
C ARG A 181 -3.14 12.70 -12.16
N LEU A 182 -2.00 12.69 -11.47
CA LEU A 182 -1.90 13.06 -10.05
C LEU A 182 -2.44 14.46 -9.77
N ASN A 183 -2.35 15.38 -10.74
CA ASN A 183 -2.89 16.74 -10.63
C ASN A 183 -4.42 16.81 -10.64
N MET A 184 -5.12 15.71 -10.90
CA MET A 184 -6.58 15.63 -10.80
C MET A 184 -7.05 15.50 -9.34
N LEU A 185 -6.17 15.06 -8.43
CA LEU A 185 -6.48 14.99 -7.01
C LEU A 185 -6.56 16.42 -6.43
N ASP A 186 -7.75 16.82 -6.01
CA ASP A 186 -8.06 18.16 -5.53
C ASP A 186 -8.25 18.22 -3.99
N TYR A 187 -7.63 17.30 -3.28
CA TYR A 187 -7.61 17.17 -1.82
C TYR A 187 -6.18 16.84 -1.34
N PRO A 188 -5.90 16.95 -0.01
CA PRO A 188 -4.57 16.70 0.52
C PRO A 188 -4.10 15.26 0.27
N VAL A 189 -2.88 15.12 -0.21
CA VAL A 189 -2.14 13.87 -0.34
C VAL A 189 -0.89 13.92 0.53
N VAL A 190 -0.73 12.93 1.40
CA VAL A 190 0.44 12.80 2.26
C VAL A 190 1.26 11.60 1.80
N LEU A 191 2.53 11.82 1.53
CA LEU A 191 3.50 10.80 1.14
C LEU A 191 4.48 10.57 2.29
N ILE A 192 4.60 9.33 2.75
CA ILE A 192 5.49 8.96 3.87
C ILE A 192 6.51 7.94 3.36
N ASN A 193 7.79 8.21 3.57
CA ASN A 193 8.88 7.29 3.20
C ASN A 193 9.99 7.30 4.24
N GLY A 194 10.82 6.26 4.23
CA GLY A 194 12.02 6.18 5.05
C GLY A 194 13.26 6.61 4.27
N SER A 195 14.18 7.30 4.92
CA SER A 195 15.39 7.86 4.27
C SER A 195 16.36 6.80 3.73
N LEU A 196 16.29 5.56 4.25
CA LEU A 196 17.10 4.44 3.76
C LEU A 196 16.52 3.81 2.49
N ASP A 197 15.23 3.96 2.23
CA ASP A 197 14.59 3.55 0.98
C ASP A 197 14.73 4.63 -0.10
N LYS A 198 15.96 4.80 -0.59
CA LYS A 198 16.30 5.84 -1.58
C LYS A 198 15.42 5.83 -2.82
N LYS A 199 14.96 4.64 -3.23
CA LYS A 199 14.06 4.50 -4.37
C LYS A 199 12.72 5.20 -4.12
N PHE A 200 12.11 4.97 -2.95
CA PHE A 200 10.82 5.57 -2.64
C PHE A 200 10.93 7.04 -2.24
N VAL A 201 12.06 7.50 -1.69
CA VAL A 201 12.36 8.93 -1.55
C VAL A 201 12.27 9.62 -2.92
N GLN A 202 12.99 9.14 -3.93
CA GLN A 202 12.98 9.72 -5.28
C GLN A 202 11.60 9.64 -5.96
N ILE A 203 10.88 8.53 -5.75
CA ILE A 203 9.52 8.36 -6.28
C ILE A 203 8.58 9.39 -5.67
N HIS A 204 8.61 9.58 -4.35
CA HIS A 204 7.74 10.53 -3.65
C HIS A 204 8.10 12.00 -4.00
N GLU A 205 9.38 12.33 -4.10
CA GLU A 205 9.83 13.65 -4.59
C GLU A 205 9.28 13.96 -5.98
N ARG A 206 9.29 12.94 -6.86
CA ARG A 206 8.75 13.08 -8.21
C ARG A 206 7.22 13.18 -8.20
N MET A 207 6.50 12.33 -7.43
CA MET A 207 5.04 12.40 -7.31
C MET A 207 4.59 13.77 -6.78
N ALA A 208 5.29 14.32 -5.81
CA ALA A 208 4.98 15.63 -5.22
C ALA A 208 4.97 16.76 -6.24
N GLN A 209 5.77 16.68 -7.31
CA GLN A 209 5.80 17.69 -8.38
C GLN A 209 4.51 17.72 -9.22
N TYR A 210 3.74 16.63 -9.21
CA TYR A 210 2.49 16.51 -9.97
C TYR A 210 1.25 16.72 -9.11
N LEU A 211 1.36 16.60 -7.78
CA LEU A 211 0.26 16.77 -6.83
C LEU A 211 0.02 18.23 -6.48
N LYS A 212 -1.23 18.67 -6.45
CA LYS A 212 -1.61 20.05 -6.09
C LYS A 212 -1.40 20.36 -4.61
N TYR A 213 -1.81 19.42 -3.76
CA TYR A 213 -1.81 19.57 -2.30
C TYR A 213 -1.07 18.37 -1.68
N CYS A 214 0.26 18.47 -1.64
CA CYS A 214 1.12 17.38 -1.22
C CYS A 214 1.97 17.78 -0.01
N THR A 215 2.03 16.89 0.96
CA THR A 215 3.02 16.93 2.04
C THR A 215 3.86 15.66 1.97
N VAL A 216 5.18 15.79 2.02
CA VAL A 216 6.10 14.66 2.02
C VAL A 216 6.79 14.59 3.39
N HIS A 217 6.73 13.43 4.02
CA HIS A 217 7.45 13.11 5.25
C HIS A 217 8.50 12.04 4.97
N THR A 218 9.78 12.37 5.15
CA THR A 218 10.89 11.42 5.10
C THR A 218 11.37 11.17 6.52
N VAL A 219 11.25 9.93 6.99
CA VAL A 219 11.67 9.52 8.33
C VAL A 219 13.12 9.03 8.28
N GLU A 220 14.00 9.68 9.05
CA GLU A 220 15.43 9.40 9.05
C GLU A 220 15.76 8.04 9.66
N ASN A 221 16.74 7.34 9.06
CA ASN A 221 17.25 6.03 9.47
C ASN A 221 16.21 4.90 9.44
N VAL A 222 15.21 5.01 8.58
CA VAL A 222 14.11 4.07 8.41
C VAL A 222 14.03 3.63 6.96
N GLY A 223 13.67 2.38 6.73
CA GLY A 223 13.50 1.80 5.40
C GLY A 223 12.07 1.86 4.88
N HIS A 224 11.62 0.76 4.29
CA HIS A 224 10.36 0.68 3.56
C HIS A 224 9.10 0.65 4.44
N SER A 225 9.19 0.11 5.65
CA SER A 225 8.04 -0.12 6.54
C SER A 225 8.11 0.81 7.75
N ILE A 226 7.80 2.10 7.55
CA ILE A 226 7.96 3.12 8.57
C ILE A 226 7.07 2.83 9.79
N HIS A 227 5.83 2.38 9.56
CA HIS A 227 4.87 2.00 10.61
C HIS A 227 5.38 0.86 11.50
N MET A 228 6.32 0.07 11.03
CA MET A 228 6.93 -1.05 11.75
C MET A 228 8.27 -0.64 12.36
N GLU A 229 9.13 -0.01 11.57
CA GLU A 229 10.51 0.31 11.92
C GLU A 229 10.63 1.52 12.88
N CYS A 230 9.71 2.47 12.82
CA CYS A 230 9.71 3.68 13.66
C CYS A 230 8.29 4.12 14.05
N ARG A 231 7.63 3.27 14.83
CA ARG A 231 6.23 3.36 15.16
C ARG A 231 5.81 4.72 15.73
N GLU A 232 6.52 5.25 16.72
CA GLU A 232 6.16 6.49 17.39
C GLU A 232 6.13 7.70 16.44
N LYS A 233 7.14 7.78 15.55
CA LYS A 233 7.18 8.84 14.53
C LYS A 233 6.08 8.66 13.50
N PHE A 234 5.84 7.42 13.07
CA PHE A 234 4.77 7.12 12.13
C PHE A 234 3.41 7.52 12.70
N ASP A 235 3.10 7.12 13.92
CA ASP A 235 1.85 7.45 14.61
C ASP A 235 1.62 8.95 14.70
N THR A 236 2.68 9.70 15.05
CA THR A 236 2.63 11.17 15.11
C THR A 236 2.32 11.76 13.74
N ILE A 237 3.05 11.35 12.69
CA ILE A 237 2.84 11.82 11.32
C ILE A 237 1.41 11.48 10.84
N LEU A 238 0.94 10.27 11.12
CA LEU A 238 -0.39 9.83 10.72
C LEU A 238 -1.50 10.66 11.37
N LEU A 239 -1.43 10.85 12.70
CA LEU A 239 -2.42 11.62 13.45
C LEU A 239 -2.43 13.10 13.02
N ASP A 240 -1.26 13.71 12.85
CA ASP A 240 -1.16 15.10 12.40
C ASP A 240 -1.67 15.26 10.96
N SER A 241 -1.40 14.29 10.09
CA SER A 241 -1.91 14.26 8.72
C SER A 241 -3.43 14.17 8.68
N ILE A 242 -4.02 13.26 9.45
CA ILE A 242 -5.49 13.11 9.54
C ILE A 242 -6.12 14.40 10.07
N LYS A 243 -5.52 15.03 11.09
CA LYS A 243 -5.98 16.31 11.62
C LYS A 243 -5.91 17.42 10.58
N ALA A 244 -4.80 17.54 9.84
CA ALA A 244 -4.64 18.52 8.78
C ALA A 244 -5.66 18.31 7.65
N ILE A 245 -5.88 17.06 7.21
CA ILE A 245 -6.89 16.71 6.21
C ILE A 245 -8.30 17.10 6.69
N ASN A 246 -8.64 16.84 7.96
CA ASN A 246 -9.95 17.18 8.51
C ASN A 246 -10.19 18.70 8.63
N GLN A 247 -9.14 19.49 8.75
CA GLN A 247 -9.19 20.96 8.79
C GLN A 247 -9.11 21.61 7.41
N TRP A 248 -8.70 20.85 6.40
CA TRP A 248 -8.53 21.37 5.05
C TRP A 248 -9.86 21.78 4.43
N LYS A 249 -9.86 22.95 3.76
CA LYS A 249 -11.01 23.47 3.02
C LYS A 249 -10.53 23.87 1.64
N ILE A 250 -11.33 23.57 0.64
CA ILE A 250 -11.10 24.10 -0.70
C ILE A 250 -11.25 25.63 -0.60
N THR A 251 -10.15 26.34 -0.83
CA THR A 251 -10.16 27.81 -0.93
C THR A 251 -10.50 28.25 -2.34
#